data_512cb67b8c387583a42b817e7f93d9d7
#
_entry.id   512cb67b8c387583a42b817e7f93d9d7
#
_cell.length_a   1.000
_cell.length_b   1.000
_cell.length_c   1.000
_cell.angle_alpha   90.00
_cell.angle_beta   90.00
_cell.angle_gamma   90.00
#
_symmetry.space_group_name_H-M   'P 1'
#
loop_
_entity.id
_entity.type
_entity.pdbx_description
1 polymer ?
#
loop_
_entity_poly.entity_id
_entity_poly.type
_entity_poly.pdbx_seq_one_letter_code
_entity_poly.pdbx_strand_id
1 'polypeptide(L)'
;MKQYGLIGKTLDHSFSKSYFENKFITQHIQNASYSNLPLESIDEFKSLIKKKTFSGLNITIPYKTSIIPFLDELSEEAKSIGAVNTIHFKNDKLIGYNTDYIGFLNAIKPFLKNTMEQALILGTGGASKAVVFALKKIGIKCSCVSRLPNEQQWNYDQLNDLILKHHLLIVNTTPLGTIPNINECPNIPYQYITENHLLVDLVYNPEETLFLKKGRKNLANILNGKSMLIHQAEEAWKIWNS
;
A
#
# COMPACT_ATOMS: atom_id res chain seq x y z
N MET A 1 -21.91 13.54 14.71
CA MET A 1 -20.58 13.80 14.11
C MET A 1 -20.07 12.47 13.53
N LYS A 2 -19.76 12.43 12.24
CA LYS A 2 -19.20 11.24 11.59
C LYS A 2 -17.75 11.02 12.09
N GLN A 3 -17.45 9.85 12.62
CA GLN A 3 -16.13 9.51 13.13
C GLN A 3 -15.43 8.53 12.20
N TYR A 4 -14.21 8.88 11.84
CA TYR A 4 -13.31 8.05 11.03
C TYR A 4 -12.00 7.83 11.77
N GLY A 5 -11.22 6.85 11.36
CA GLY A 5 -9.93 6.63 12.00
C GLY A 5 -9.04 5.63 11.28
N LEU A 6 -7.79 5.59 11.72
CA LEU A 6 -6.79 4.63 11.28
C LEU A 6 -6.43 3.70 12.43
N ILE A 7 -6.53 2.40 12.20
CA ILE A 7 -6.10 1.34 13.11
C ILE A 7 -4.77 0.76 12.63
N GLY A 8 -3.82 0.69 13.53
CA GLY A 8 -2.50 0.10 13.34
C GLY A 8 -1.78 -0.04 14.67
N LYS A 9 -0.55 -0.56 14.69
CA LYS A 9 0.21 -0.68 15.93
C LYS A 9 0.93 0.62 16.29
N THR A 10 1.66 1.20 15.35
CA THR A 10 2.41 2.46 15.51
C THR A 10 1.92 3.47 14.49
N LEU A 11 1.40 4.62 14.94
CA LEU A 11 0.69 5.58 14.09
C LEU A 11 1.22 7.03 14.21
N ASP A 12 2.37 7.24 14.85
CA ASP A 12 2.90 8.57 15.18
C ASP A 12 3.14 9.45 13.95
N HIS A 13 3.47 8.84 12.82
CA HIS A 13 3.73 9.53 11.55
C HIS A 13 2.69 9.21 10.48
N SER A 14 1.43 9.01 10.89
CA SER A 14 0.34 8.67 9.97
C SER A 14 0.04 9.78 8.98
N PHE A 15 0.19 9.47 7.68
CA PHE A 15 -0.25 10.32 6.58
C PHE A 15 -1.78 10.53 6.61
N SER A 16 -2.57 9.49 6.89
CA SER A 16 -4.02 9.50 6.74
C SER A 16 -4.70 10.54 7.63
N LYS A 17 -4.24 10.69 8.89
CA LYS A 17 -4.84 11.67 9.80
C LYS A 17 -4.69 13.09 9.26
N SER A 18 -3.48 13.53 8.97
CA SER A 18 -3.23 14.87 8.45
C SER A 18 -3.90 15.11 7.09
N TYR A 19 -3.96 14.09 6.25
CA TYR A 19 -4.65 14.14 4.97
C TYR A 19 -6.15 14.40 5.13
N PHE A 20 -6.85 13.62 5.96
CA PHE A 20 -8.30 13.77 6.15
C PHE A 20 -8.65 15.03 6.92
N GLU A 21 -7.86 15.44 7.92
CA GLU A 21 -8.06 16.73 8.61
C GLU A 21 -7.97 17.89 7.62
N ASN A 22 -6.95 17.91 6.76
CA ASN A 22 -6.83 18.93 5.70
C ASN A 22 -7.99 18.87 4.70
N LYS A 23 -8.40 17.65 4.29
CA LYS A 23 -9.56 17.46 3.39
C LYS A 23 -10.83 18.02 4.00
N PHE A 24 -11.09 17.79 5.30
CA PHE A 24 -12.29 18.31 5.96
C PHE A 24 -12.32 19.84 5.99
N ILE A 25 -11.16 20.46 6.22
CA ILE A 25 -11.04 21.94 6.20
C ILE A 25 -11.24 22.46 4.77
N THR A 26 -10.49 21.97 3.81
CA THR A 26 -10.46 22.53 2.44
C THR A 26 -11.75 22.29 1.66
N GLN A 27 -12.46 21.20 1.96
CA GLN A 27 -13.74 20.88 1.33
C GLN A 27 -14.96 21.29 2.18
N HIS A 28 -14.76 22.04 3.27
CA HIS A 28 -15.81 22.51 4.18
C HIS A 28 -16.71 21.38 4.70
N ILE A 29 -16.13 20.18 4.95
CA ILE A 29 -16.85 19.02 5.47
C ILE A 29 -17.04 19.22 6.97
N GLN A 30 -18.24 19.61 7.34
CA GLN A 30 -18.62 19.83 8.75
C GLN A 30 -18.97 18.50 9.43
N ASN A 31 -18.83 18.46 10.75
CA ASN A 31 -19.23 17.32 11.58
C ASN A 31 -18.54 16.00 11.24
N ALA A 32 -17.29 16.05 10.76
CA ALA A 32 -16.41 14.89 10.55
C ALA A 32 -15.13 15.01 11.39
N SER A 33 -14.61 13.88 11.86
CA SER A 33 -13.32 13.80 12.54
C SER A 33 -12.56 12.56 12.14
N TYR A 34 -11.22 12.63 12.14
CA TYR A 34 -10.36 11.48 11.86
C TYR A 34 -9.33 11.32 12.99
N SER A 35 -9.18 10.11 13.52
CA SER A 35 -8.32 9.83 14.67
C SER A 35 -7.37 8.68 14.40
N ASN A 36 -6.17 8.74 14.96
CA ASN A 36 -5.31 7.58 15.09
C ASN A 36 -5.80 6.72 16.25
N LEU A 37 -5.94 5.42 16.02
CA LEU A 37 -6.48 4.43 16.95
C LEU A 37 -5.46 3.29 17.08
N PRO A 38 -4.34 3.50 17.80
CA PRO A 38 -3.33 2.47 17.98
C PRO A 38 -3.92 1.32 18.80
N LEU A 39 -3.63 0.07 18.37
CA LEU A 39 -3.95 -1.16 19.09
C LEU A 39 -2.69 -1.99 19.27
N GLU A 40 -2.48 -2.53 20.46
CA GLU A 40 -1.39 -3.47 20.71
C GLU A 40 -1.70 -4.86 20.14
N SER A 41 -2.98 -5.26 20.15
CA SER A 41 -3.49 -6.48 19.53
C SER A 41 -4.76 -6.19 18.74
N ILE A 42 -4.96 -6.93 17.66
CA ILE A 42 -6.20 -6.88 16.87
C ILE A 42 -7.43 -7.33 17.66
N ASP A 43 -7.26 -8.11 18.72
CA ASP A 43 -8.34 -8.57 19.60
C ASP A 43 -9.06 -7.42 20.31
N GLU A 44 -8.37 -6.28 20.49
CA GLU A 44 -8.95 -5.06 21.05
C GLU A 44 -9.98 -4.40 20.12
N PHE A 45 -9.99 -4.76 18.83
CA PHE A 45 -10.89 -4.19 17.82
C PHE A 45 -12.37 -4.29 18.23
N LYS A 46 -12.81 -5.46 18.70
CA LYS A 46 -14.19 -5.63 19.15
C LYS A 46 -14.59 -4.71 20.30
N SER A 47 -13.68 -4.48 21.22
CA SER A 47 -13.90 -3.57 22.36
C SER A 47 -13.93 -2.11 21.89
N LEU A 48 -13.10 -1.74 20.92
CA LEU A 48 -13.05 -0.41 20.35
C LEU A 48 -14.37 -0.03 19.66
N ILE A 49 -14.89 -0.90 18.78
CA ILE A 49 -16.12 -0.62 18.02
C ILE A 49 -17.41 -0.65 18.88
N LYS A 50 -17.36 -1.34 20.03
CA LYS A 50 -18.47 -1.30 21.01
C LYS A 50 -18.52 0.02 21.78
N LYS A 51 -17.40 0.70 21.97
CA LYS A 51 -17.28 1.93 22.75
C LYS A 51 -17.52 3.21 21.94
N LYS A 52 -17.38 3.12 20.62
CA LYS A 52 -17.47 4.28 19.71
C LYS A 52 -18.20 3.90 18.43
N THR A 53 -19.01 4.83 17.93
CA THR A 53 -19.68 4.69 16.64
C THR A 53 -18.80 5.29 15.53
N PHE A 54 -18.36 4.45 14.61
CA PHE A 54 -17.59 4.89 13.45
C PHE A 54 -18.43 4.88 12.18
N SER A 55 -18.13 5.80 11.26
CA SER A 55 -18.67 5.79 9.89
C SER A 55 -17.74 5.04 8.93
N GLY A 56 -16.46 4.95 9.26
CA GLY A 56 -15.48 4.20 8.51
C GLY A 56 -14.12 4.17 9.19
N LEU A 57 -13.34 3.14 8.91
CA LEU A 57 -12.00 2.95 9.46
C LEU A 57 -11.02 2.54 8.35
N ASN A 58 -9.79 3.07 8.42
CA ASN A 58 -8.67 2.51 7.69
C ASN A 58 -7.91 1.53 8.59
N ILE A 59 -7.30 0.53 7.96
CA ILE A 59 -6.47 -0.48 8.62
C ILE A 59 -5.07 -0.45 8.00
N THR A 60 -4.04 -0.37 8.84
CA THR A 60 -2.65 -0.45 8.39
C THR A 60 -1.88 -1.58 9.08
N ILE A 61 -0.58 -1.62 8.88
CA ILE A 61 0.35 -2.62 9.44
C ILE A 61 0.20 -2.67 10.97
N PRO A 62 0.16 -3.88 11.56
CA PRO A 62 0.26 -5.20 10.93
C PRO A 62 -1.10 -5.85 10.63
N TYR A 63 -2.22 -5.14 10.74
CA TYR A 63 -3.56 -5.70 10.91
C TYR A 63 -4.35 -5.94 9.62
N LYS A 64 -3.84 -5.58 8.43
CA LYS A 64 -4.58 -5.68 7.16
C LYS A 64 -5.12 -7.10 6.83
N THR A 65 -4.45 -8.14 7.31
CA THR A 65 -4.90 -9.55 7.13
C THR A 65 -5.66 -10.06 8.35
N SER A 66 -5.16 -9.78 9.55
CA SER A 66 -5.73 -10.28 10.81
C SER A 66 -7.07 -9.64 11.19
N ILE A 67 -7.46 -8.52 10.56
CA ILE A 67 -8.77 -7.91 10.76
C ILE A 67 -9.91 -8.69 10.10
N ILE A 68 -9.63 -9.47 9.05
CA ILE A 68 -10.64 -10.16 8.24
C ILE A 68 -11.63 -11.00 9.07
N PRO A 69 -11.22 -11.80 10.06
CA PRO A 69 -12.15 -12.58 10.87
C PRO A 69 -13.12 -11.77 11.73
N PHE A 70 -12.92 -10.45 11.83
CA PHE A 70 -13.76 -9.55 12.61
C PHE A 70 -14.81 -8.82 11.76
N LEU A 71 -14.83 -9.06 10.46
CA LEU A 71 -15.72 -8.39 9.51
C LEU A 71 -16.86 -9.32 9.07
N ASP A 72 -18.03 -8.73 8.80
CA ASP A 72 -19.22 -9.47 8.36
C ASP A 72 -19.16 -9.81 6.88
N GLU A 73 -18.62 -8.91 6.06
CA GLU A 73 -18.54 -9.06 4.61
C GLU A 73 -17.19 -8.50 4.08
N LEU A 74 -16.80 -9.00 2.91
CA LEU A 74 -15.66 -8.48 2.15
C LEU A 74 -16.09 -8.16 0.72
N SER A 75 -15.55 -7.07 0.15
CA SER A 75 -15.66 -6.88 -1.30
C SER A 75 -14.91 -8.00 -2.03
N GLU A 76 -15.29 -8.27 -3.28
CA GLU A 76 -14.66 -9.34 -4.08
C GLU A 76 -13.16 -9.10 -4.26
N GLU A 77 -12.73 -7.84 -4.40
CA GLU A 77 -11.32 -7.49 -4.48
C GLU A 77 -10.58 -7.73 -3.15
N ALA A 78 -11.17 -7.30 -2.01
CA ALA A 78 -10.56 -7.53 -0.70
C ALA A 78 -10.42 -9.02 -0.39
N LYS A 79 -11.40 -9.83 -0.81
CA LYS A 79 -11.40 -11.28 -0.71
C LYS A 79 -10.29 -11.91 -1.57
N SER A 80 -10.19 -11.48 -2.83
CA SER A 80 -9.16 -11.96 -3.76
C SER A 80 -7.74 -11.55 -3.33
N ILE A 81 -7.56 -10.36 -2.77
CA ILE A 81 -6.29 -9.85 -2.25
C ILE A 81 -5.92 -10.56 -0.94
N GLY A 82 -6.91 -10.93 -0.12
CA GLY A 82 -6.71 -11.47 1.22
C GLY A 82 -6.15 -10.43 2.21
N ALA A 83 -6.50 -9.15 2.02
CA ALA A 83 -6.14 -8.05 2.91
C ALA A 83 -7.16 -6.91 2.82
N VAL A 84 -7.43 -6.27 3.97
CA VAL A 84 -8.35 -5.13 4.11
C VAL A 84 -7.58 -3.93 4.61
N ASN A 85 -7.77 -2.77 3.97
CA ASN A 85 -7.24 -1.48 4.46
C ASN A 85 -8.35 -0.46 4.73
N THR A 86 -9.61 -0.78 4.43
CA THR A 86 -10.76 0.12 4.61
C THR A 86 -11.97 -0.69 5.10
N ILE A 87 -12.63 -0.22 6.16
CA ILE A 87 -13.87 -0.78 6.68
C ILE A 87 -14.96 0.27 6.55
N HIS A 88 -16.10 -0.12 6.02
CA HIS A 88 -17.33 0.68 5.98
C HIS A 88 -18.36 0.09 6.94
N PHE A 89 -18.93 0.94 7.77
CA PHE A 89 -20.04 0.62 8.68
C PHE A 89 -21.34 0.94 7.96
N LYS A 90 -22.04 -0.08 7.46
CA LYS A 90 -23.26 0.08 6.64
C LYS A 90 -24.31 -0.96 7.03
N ASN A 91 -25.52 -0.51 7.37
CA ASN A 91 -26.65 -1.39 7.75
C ASN A 91 -26.29 -2.39 8.87
N ASP A 92 -25.65 -1.91 9.92
CA ASP A 92 -25.16 -2.67 11.07
C ASP A 92 -24.13 -3.76 10.72
N LYS A 93 -23.54 -3.73 9.50
CA LYS A 93 -22.49 -4.62 9.05
C LYS A 93 -21.15 -3.91 8.92
N LEU A 94 -20.09 -4.65 9.17
CA LEU A 94 -18.70 -4.28 8.93
C LEU A 94 -18.26 -4.86 7.60
N ILE A 95 -18.15 -4.01 6.57
CA ILE A 95 -17.77 -4.44 5.22
C ILE A 95 -16.33 -4.03 4.94
N GLY A 96 -15.49 -5.01 4.64
CA GLY A 96 -14.07 -4.81 4.36
C GLY A 96 -13.76 -4.60 2.88
N TYR A 97 -12.94 -3.60 2.61
CA TYR A 97 -12.47 -3.23 1.28
C TYR A 97 -10.94 -3.14 1.26
N ASN A 98 -10.39 -3.18 0.06
CA ASN A 98 -8.98 -2.86 -0.16
C ASN A 98 -8.87 -1.72 -1.17
N THR A 99 -8.47 -0.53 -0.74
CA THR A 99 -8.28 0.64 -1.61
C THR A 99 -6.84 0.81 -2.07
N ASP A 100 -5.89 0.02 -1.52
CA ASP A 100 -4.48 0.09 -1.90
C ASP A 100 -4.27 -0.26 -3.37
N TYR A 101 -4.98 -1.27 -3.91
CA TYR A 101 -4.81 -1.67 -5.30
C TYR A 101 -5.25 -0.58 -6.28
N ILE A 102 -6.34 0.14 -5.98
CA ILE A 102 -6.82 1.26 -6.79
C ILE A 102 -5.84 2.44 -6.67
N GLY A 103 -5.40 2.72 -5.45
CA GLY A 103 -4.41 3.76 -5.18
C GLY A 103 -3.12 3.53 -5.97
N PHE A 104 -2.62 2.30 -5.95
CA PHE A 104 -1.43 1.91 -6.70
C PHE A 104 -1.63 2.03 -8.21
N LEU A 105 -2.73 1.49 -8.77
CA LEU A 105 -3.02 1.59 -10.22
C LEU A 105 -3.08 3.03 -10.69
N ASN A 106 -3.79 3.89 -9.96
CA ASN A 106 -3.91 5.30 -10.33
C ASN A 106 -2.55 6.03 -10.25
N ALA A 107 -1.70 5.67 -9.30
CA ALA A 107 -0.38 6.25 -9.16
C ALA A 107 0.57 5.88 -10.31
N ILE A 108 0.58 4.61 -10.73
CA ILE A 108 1.53 4.13 -11.76
C ILE A 108 1.06 4.37 -13.19
N LYS A 109 -0.26 4.48 -13.43
CA LYS A 109 -0.87 4.58 -14.77
C LYS A 109 -0.18 5.58 -15.70
N PRO A 110 0.20 6.81 -15.26
CA PRO A 110 0.88 7.78 -16.13
C PRO A 110 2.28 7.36 -16.59
N PHE A 111 2.90 6.38 -15.92
CA PHE A 111 4.28 5.96 -16.13
C PHE A 111 4.39 4.62 -16.87
N LEU A 112 3.28 3.92 -17.03
CA LEU A 112 3.27 2.61 -17.70
C LEU A 112 3.55 2.76 -19.20
N LYS A 113 4.46 1.88 -19.68
CA LYS A 113 4.76 1.72 -21.09
C LYS A 113 4.31 0.32 -21.55
N ASN A 114 3.97 0.16 -22.82
CA ASN A 114 3.54 -1.12 -23.40
C ASN A 114 4.62 -2.23 -23.28
N THR A 115 5.87 -1.86 -23.06
CA THR A 115 6.99 -2.77 -22.87
C THR A 115 7.08 -3.34 -21.44
N MET A 116 6.28 -2.83 -20.49
CA MET A 116 6.28 -3.27 -19.09
C MET A 116 5.32 -4.45 -18.86
N GLU A 117 5.63 -5.60 -19.48
CA GLU A 117 4.80 -6.81 -19.39
C GLU A 117 5.01 -7.61 -18.10
N GLN A 118 6.15 -7.40 -17.43
CA GLN A 118 6.53 -8.10 -16.22
C GLN A 118 7.00 -7.12 -15.14
N ALA A 119 6.63 -7.43 -13.89
CA ALA A 119 6.99 -6.63 -12.73
C ALA A 119 7.70 -7.48 -11.66
N LEU A 120 8.76 -6.92 -11.08
CA LEU A 120 9.45 -7.48 -9.94
C LEU A 120 8.94 -6.81 -8.66
N ILE A 121 8.36 -7.61 -7.76
CA ILE A 121 7.77 -7.13 -6.51
C ILE A 121 8.68 -7.51 -5.36
N LEU A 122 9.31 -6.53 -4.75
CA LEU A 122 10.24 -6.71 -3.65
C LEU A 122 9.46 -6.70 -2.33
N GLY A 123 9.35 -7.88 -1.70
CA GLY A 123 8.55 -8.09 -0.49
C GLY A 123 7.26 -8.88 -0.72
N THR A 124 6.72 -9.47 0.38
CA THR A 124 5.58 -10.41 0.37
C THR A 124 4.51 -10.09 1.42
N GLY A 125 4.48 -8.84 1.94
CA GLY A 125 3.54 -8.37 2.95
C GLY A 125 2.16 -8.01 2.39
N GLY A 126 1.29 -7.44 3.23
CA GLY A 126 -0.08 -7.06 2.84
C GLY A 126 -0.13 -6.06 1.67
N ALA A 127 0.81 -5.11 1.60
CA ALA A 127 0.89 -4.17 0.50
C ALA A 127 1.27 -4.85 -0.83
N SER A 128 2.19 -5.83 -0.80
CA SER A 128 2.57 -6.57 -2.00
C SER A 128 1.41 -7.34 -2.61
N LYS A 129 0.52 -7.90 -1.80
CA LYS A 129 -0.70 -8.59 -2.27
C LYS A 129 -1.59 -7.66 -3.09
N ALA A 130 -1.81 -6.43 -2.61
CA ALA A 130 -2.59 -5.43 -3.32
C ALA A 130 -1.91 -4.99 -4.64
N VAL A 131 -0.58 -4.81 -4.64
CA VAL A 131 0.22 -4.49 -5.83
C VAL A 131 0.14 -5.60 -6.87
N VAL A 132 0.34 -6.86 -6.46
CA VAL A 132 0.24 -8.04 -7.35
C VAL A 132 -1.16 -8.15 -7.95
N PHE A 133 -2.20 -7.98 -7.14
CA PHE A 133 -3.58 -7.98 -7.63
C PHE A 133 -3.82 -6.88 -8.66
N ALA A 134 -3.37 -5.66 -8.36
CA ALA A 134 -3.49 -4.51 -9.22
C ALA A 134 -2.85 -4.74 -10.60
N LEU A 135 -1.60 -5.20 -10.61
CA LEU A 135 -0.84 -5.44 -11.85
C LEU A 135 -1.44 -6.59 -12.66
N LYS A 136 -1.85 -7.68 -12.02
CA LYS A 136 -2.55 -8.80 -12.70
C LYS A 136 -3.85 -8.33 -13.37
N LYS A 137 -4.60 -7.42 -12.73
CA LYS A 137 -5.84 -6.87 -13.29
C LYS A 137 -5.64 -6.11 -14.60
N ILE A 138 -4.43 -5.60 -14.85
CA ILE A 138 -4.05 -4.92 -16.09
C ILE A 138 -3.12 -5.77 -16.99
N GLY A 139 -3.00 -7.08 -16.73
CA GLY A 139 -2.27 -8.03 -17.56
C GLY A 139 -0.76 -8.08 -17.34
N ILE A 140 -0.21 -7.39 -16.35
CA ILE A 140 1.23 -7.42 -16.03
C ILE A 140 1.52 -8.66 -15.15
N LYS A 141 2.45 -9.50 -15.59
CA LYS A 141 2.93 -10.68 -14.82
C LYS A 141 3.81 -10.22 -13.66
N CYS A 142 3.65 -10.86 -12.50
CA CYS A 142 4.39 -10.47 -11.29
C CYS A 142 5.27 -11.60 -10.80
N SER A 143 6.54 -11.29 -10.53
CA SER A 143 7.49 -12.13 -9.82
C SER A 143 7.80 -11.52 -8.46
N CYS A 144 7.52 -12.26 -7.38
CA CYS A 144 7.77 -11.77 -6.02
C CYS A 144 9.18 -12.18 -5.55
N VAL A 145 9.85 -11.27 -4.84
CA VAL A 145 11.18 -11.50 -4.25
C VAL A 145 11.06 -11.46 -2.72
N SER A 146 11.60 -12.47 -2.06
CA SER A 146 11.56 -12.61 -0.61
C SER A 146 12.94 -12.96 -0.05
N ARG A 147 13.19 -12.58 1.20
CA ARG A 147 14.37 -13.04 1.97
C ARG A 147 14.25 -14.51 2.36
N LEU A 148 13.01 -14.98 2.53
CA LEU A 148 12.66 -16.37 2.82
C LEU A 148 11.64 -16.81 1.76
N PRO A 149 12.10 -17.12 0.53
CA PRO A 149 11.22 -17.44 -0.58
C PRO A 149 10.56 -18.82 -0.40
N ASN A 150 9.33 -18.94 -0.86
CA ASN A 150 8.71 -20.23 -1.16
C ASN A 150 9.01 -20.63 -2.62
N GLU A 151 8.48 -21.77 -3.07
CA GLU A 151 8.70 -22.31 -4.43
C GLU A 151 8.26 -21.38 -5.56
N GLN A 152 7.35 -20.42 -5.29
CA GLN A 152 6.81 -19.48 -6.28
C GLN A 152 7.48 -18.09 -6.20
N GLN A 153 8.52 -17.94 -5.37
CA GLN A 153 9.18 -16.66 -5.12
C GLN A 153 10.68 -16.78 -5.38
N TRP A 154 11.28 -15.67 -5.74
CA TRP A 154 12.73 -15.60 -5.90
C TRP A 154 13.41 -15.10 -4.64
N ASN A 155 14.66 -15.54 -4.45
CA ASN A 155 15.57 -14.91 -3.50
C ASN A 155 16.27 -13.72 -4.18
N TYR A 156 16.70 -12.74 -3.39
CA TYR A 156 17.48 -11.60 -3.86
C TYR A 156 18.78 -12.02 -4.56
N ASP A 157 19.42 -13.11 -4.12
CA ASP A 157 20.67 -13.63 -4.69
C ASP A 157 20.50 -14.26 -6.10
N GLN A 158 19.28 -14.55 -6.50
CA GLN A 158 18.95 -15.05 -7.84
C GLN A 158 18.80 -13.94 -8.87
N LEU A 159 18.70 -12.68 -8.42
CA LEU A 159 18.49 -11.55 -9.32
C LEU A 159 19.77 -11.26 -10.11
N ASN A 160 19.64 -11.20 -11.43
CA ASN A 160 20.74 -10.98 -12.37
C ASN A 160 20.29 -10.06 -13.52
N ASP A 161 21.18 -9.82 -14.48
CA ASP A 161 20.95 -8.97 -15.64
C ASP A 161 19.76 -9.42 -16.49
N LEU A 162 19.64 -10.73 -16.74
CA LEU A 162 18.56 -11.29 -17.56
C LEU A 162 17.20 -11.06 -16.89
N ILE A 163 17.09 -11.24 -15.58
CA ILE A 163 15.86 -11.03 -14.83
C ILE A 163 15.47 -9.55 -14.87
N LEU A 164 16.40 -8.64 -14.61
CA LEU A 164 16.10 -7.21 -14.62
C LEU A 164 15.74 -6.72 -16.02
N LYS A 165 16.39 -7.23 -17.07
CA LYS A 165 16.08 -6.90 -18.47
C LYS A 165 14.62 -7.21 -18.85
N HIS A 166 14.02 -8.25 -18.26
CA HIS A 166 12.63 -8.64 -18.50
C HIS A 166 11.62 -8.02 -17.53
N HIS A 167 12.07 -7.47 -16.40
CA HIS A 167 11.22 -6.87 -15.38
C HIS A 167 11.45 -5.36 -15.30
N LEU A 168 10.95 -4.64 -16.31
CA LEU A 168 11.14 -3.18 -16.40
C LEU A 168 10.38 -2.38 -15.34
N LEU A 169 9.39 -2.97 -14.68
CA LEU A 169 8.72 -2.40 -13.53
C LEU A 169 9.21 -3.09 -12.25
N ILE A 170 9.81 -2.33 -11.34
CA ILE A 170 10.32 -2.84 -10.05
C ILE A 170 9.64 -2.07 -8.93
N VAL A 171 8.92 -2.80 -8.05
CA VAL A 171 8.15 -2.20 -6.97
C VAL A 171 8.69 -2.62 -5.61
N ASN A 172 9.20 -1.65 -4.83
CA ASN A 172 9.55 -1.87 -3.43
C ASN A 172 8.28 -1.82 -2.57
N THR A 173 7.91 -2.96 -2.01
CA THR A 173 6.79 -3.09 -1.04
C THR A 173 7.30 -3.38 0.38
N THR A 174 8.62 -3.34 0.58
CA THR A 174 9.27 -3.50 1.89
C THR A 174 9.32 -2.16 2.64
N PRO A 175 9.53 -2.16 3.97
CA PRO A 175 9.73 -0.92 4.72
C PRO A 175 11.17 -0.36 4.62
N LEU A 176 12.07 -0.99 3.85
CA LEU A 176 13.47 -0.54 3.73
C LEU A 176 13.54 0.85 3.13
N GLY A 177 14.34 1.71 3.75
CA GLY A 177 14.50 3.11 3.33
C GLY A 177 13.53 4.08 4.02
N THR A 178 12.61 3.59 4.87
CA THR A 178 11.76 4.46 5.70
C THR A 178 12.52 5.01 6.91
N ILE A 179 12.11 6.15 7.44
CA ILE A 179 12.66 6.74 8.66
C ILE A 179 12.44 5.76 9.86
N PRO A 180 13.43 5.52 10.73
CA PRO A 180 14.77 6.15 10.77
C PRO A 180 15.83 5.52 9.86
N ASN A 181 15.56 4.37 9.24
CA ASN A 181 16.56 3.56 8.51
C ASN A 181 16.67 3.98 7.04
N ILE A 182 16.87 5.26 6.78
CA ILE A 182 16.89 5.86 5.43
C ILE A 182 18.05 5.39 4.53
N ASN A 183 19.07 4.78 5.13
CA ASN A 183 20.24 4.25 4.43
C ASN A 183 20.07 2.80 3.96
N GLU A 184 18.92 2.19 4.24
CA GLU A 184 18.59 0.84 3.81
C GLU A 184 17.84 0.87 2.46
N CYS A 185 18.06 -0.15 1.64
CA CYS A 185 17.28 -0.38 0.42
C CYS A 185 17.29 -1.87 0.06
N PRO A 186 16.34 -2.35 -0.76
CA PRO A 186 16.37 -3.70 -1.27
C PRO A 186 17.69 -4.02 -1.98
N ASN A 187 18.26 -5.19 -1.71
CA ASN A 187 19.53 -5.63 -2.28
C ASN A 187 19.32 -6.23 -3.68
N ILE A 188 19.15 -5.37 -4.68
CA ILE A 188 19.04 -5.78 -6.10
C ILE A 188 20.30 -5.35 -6.87
N PRO A 189 20.64 -5.96 -8.01
CA PRO A 189 21.80 -5.59 -8.80
C PRO A 189 21.55 -4.30 -9.62
N TYR A 190 21.64 -3.15 -8.97
CA TYR A 190 21.34 -1.84 -9.53
C TYR A 190 22.12 -1.46 -10.78
N GLN A 191 23.30 -2.08 -11.02
CA GLN A 191 24.11 -1.86 -12.22
C GLN A 191 23.40 -2.26 -13.52
N TYR A 192 22.34 -3.09 -13.44
CA TYR A 192 21.54 -3.51 -14.59
C TYR A 192 20.25 -2.68 -14.78
N ILE A 193 20.01 -1.69 -13.92
CA ILE A 193 18.92 -0.72 -14.09
C ILE A 193 19.31 0.24 -15.21
N THR A 194 18.33 0.60 -16.05
CA THR A 194 18.50 1.49 -17.22
C THR A 194 17.34 2.50 -17.26
N GLU A 195 17.39 3.44 -18.21
CA GLU A 195 16.35 4.43 -18.50
C GLU A 195 14.99 3.82 -18.92
N ASN A 196 14.97 2.54 -19.24
CA ASN A 196 13.73 1.82 -19.59
C ASN A 196 12.97 1.33 -18.35
N HIS A 197 13.61 1.30 -17.19
CA HIS A 197 12.98 0.87 -15.96
C HIS A 197 12.12 1.95 -15.32
N LEU A 198 11.08 1.49 -14.62
CA LEU A 198 10.32 2.27 -13.65
C LEU A 198 10.50 1.63 -12.26
N LEU A 199 11.11 2.38 -11.35
CA LEU A 199 11.23 1.99 -9.94
C LEU A 199 10.14 2.70 -9.14
N VAL A 200 9.28 1.92 -8.51
CA VAL A 200 8.20 2.41 -7.65
C VAL A 200 8.51 2.01 -6.21
N ASP A 201 8.53 2.99 -5.31
CA ASP A 201 8.68 2.73 -3.88
C ASP A 201 7.37 3.04 -3.16
N LEU A 202 6.84 2.09 -2.39
CA LEU A 202 5.65 2.37 -1.56
C LEU A 202 5.99 3.22 -0.33
N VAL A 203 7.27 3.34 0.02
CA VAL A 203 7.75 4.32 1.00
C VAL A 203 7.58 5.72 0.42
N TYR A 204 7.05 6.65 1.23
CA TYR A 204 6.80 8.04 0.85
C TYR A 204 7.60 9.05 1.68
N ASN A 205 8.17 8.60 2.78
CA ASN A 205 8.98 9.42 3.66
C ASN A 205 10.26 8.65 4.06
N PRO A 206 11.45 9.08 3.60
CA PRO A 206 11.73 10.30 2.86
C PRO A 206 11.11 10.33 1.44
N GLU A 207 11.00 11.52 0.86
CA GLU A 207 10.42 11.70 -0.48
C GLU A 207 11.20 10.95 -1.56
N GLU A 208 12.52 10.84 -1.41
CA GLU A 208 13.39 10.04 -2.26
C GLU A 208 14.24 9.09 -1.40
N THR A 209 13.85 7.83 -1.38
CA THR A 209 14.57 6.76 -0.68
C THR A 209 15.89 6.40 -1.37
N LEU A 210 16.76 5.67 -0.67
CA LEU A 210 18.01 5.17 -1.28
C LEU A 210 17.74 4.27 -2.50
N PHE A 211 16.65 3.50 -2.50
CA PHE A 211 16.19 2.69 -3.64
C PHE A 211 15.94 3.56 -4.86
N LEU A 212 15.17 4.65 -4.71
CA LEU A 212 14.87 5.57 -5.80
C LEU A 212 16.12 6.35 -6.26
N LYS A 213 16.98 6.79 -5.33
CA LYS A 213 18.25 7.46 -5.67
C LYS A 213 19.15 6.58 -6.53
N LYS A 214 19.26 5.29 -6.22
CA LYS A 214 20.02 4.34 -7.04
C LYS A 214 19.39 4.13 -8.42
N GLY A 215 18.06 4.09 -8.52
CA GLY A 215 17.36 4.08 -9.80
C GLY A 215 17.64 5.31 -10.65
N ARG A 216 17.51 6.51 -10.06
CA ARG A 216 17.77 7.79 -10.73
C ARG A 216 19.20 7.89 -11.24
N LYS A 217 20.18 7.38 -10.46
CA LYS A 217 21.59 7.35 -10.88
C LYS A 217 21.80 6.58 -12.19
N ASN A 218 20.94 5.58 -12.45
CA ASN A 218 20.93 4.78 -13.66
C ASN A 218 19.87 5.26 -14.68
N LEU A 219 19.41 6.52 -14.56
CA LEU A 219 18.47 7.18 -15.46
C LEU A 219 17.07 6.56 -15.49
N ALA A 220 16.73 5.64 -14.58
CA ALA A 220 15.41 5.06 -14.49
C ALA A 220 14.36 6.11 -14.09
N ASN A 221 13.12 5.91 -14.55
CA ASN A 221 11.98 6.64 -14.00
C ASN A 221 11.73 6.19 -12.57
N ILE A 222 11.39 7.12 -11.69
CA ILE A 222 11.17 6.84 -10.28
C ILE A 222 9.82 7.40 -9.82
N LEU A 223 9.17 6.69 -8.90
CA LEU A 223 7.91 7.10 -8.30
C LEU A 223 7.89 6.69 -6.83
N ASN A 224 7.58 7.62 -5.92
CA ASN A 224 7.39 7.32 -4.50
C ASN A 224 5.93 7.01 -4.16
N GLY A 225 5.67 6.55 -2.91
CA GLY A 225 4.36 6.10 -2.44
C GLY A 225 3.32 7.20 -2.21
N LYS A 226 3.68 8.49 -2.28
CA LYS A 226 2.78 9.60 -1.89
C LYS A 226 1.50 9.65 -2.72
N SER A 227 1.63 9.49 -4.05
CA SER A 227 0.46 9.50 -4.96
C SER A 227 -0.47 8.32 -4.66
N MET A 228 0.07 7.11 -4.41
CA MET A 228 -0.72 5.95 -4.01
C MET A 228 -1.51 6.22 -2.73
N LEU A 229 -0.87 6.83 -1.71
CA LEU A 229 -1.53 7.16 -0.44
C LEU A 229 -2.70 8.13 -0.63
N ILE A 230 -2.56 9.13 -1.48
CA ILE A 230 -3.62 10.08 -1.80
C ILE A 230 -4.79 9.34 -2.47
N HIS A 231 -4.53 8.59 -3.52
CA HIS A 231 -5.57 7.89 -4.27
C HIS A 231 -6.33 6.85 -3.42
N GLN A 232 -5.61 6.08 -2.56
CA GLN A 232 -6.28 5.11 -1.69
C GLN A 232 -7.16 5.80 -0.63
N ALA A 233 -6.73 6.96 -0.11
CA ALA A 233 -7.53 7.73 0.83
C ALA A 233 -8.79 8.31 0.19
N GLU A 234 -8.69 8.83 -1.05
CA GLU A 234 -9.84 9.29 -1.81
C GLU A 234 -10.84 8.17 -2.10
N GLU A 235 -10.35 6.97 -2.42
CA GLU A 235 -11.22 5.82 -2.65
C GLU A 235 -11.90 5.36 -1.35
N ALA A 236 -11.19 5.34 -0.23
CA ALA A 236 -11.79 5.08 1.09
C ALA A 236 -12.90 6.10 1.41
N TRP A 237 -12.65 7.37 1.11
CA TRP A 237 -13.65 8.44 1.30
C TRP A 237 -14.91 8.22 0.46
N LYS A 238 -14.80 7.80 -0.81
CA LYS A 238 -15.94 7.45 -1.66
C LYS A 238 -16.75 6.29 -1.07
N ILE A 239 -16.06 5.22 -0.63
CA ILE A 239 -16.71 4.05 -0.02
C ILE A 239 -17.50 4.46 1.22
N TRP A 240 -16.97 5.29 2.10
CA TRP A 240 -17.65 5.72 3.32
C TRP A 240 -18.85 6.63 3.08
N ASN A 241 -18.99 7.19 1.89
CA ASN A 241 -20.10 8.09 1.53
C ASN A 241 -21.01 7.53 0.41
N SER A 242 -20.88 6.20 0.13
CA SER A 242 -21.72 5.48 -0.85
C SER A 242 -23.04 4.95 -0.26
#